data_482ebb612886d3b2cd5034f2d189c25d
#
_entry.id   482ebb612886d3b2cd5034f2d189c25d
#
_cell.length_a   1.000
_cell.length_b   1.000
_cell.length_c   1.000
_cell.angle_alpha   90.00
_cell.angle_beta   90.00
_cell.angle_gamma   90.00
#
_symmetry.space_group_name_H-M   'P 1'
#
loop_
_entity.id
_entity.type
_entity.pdbx_description
1 polymer ?
#
loop_
_entity_poly.entity_id
_entity_poly.type
_entity_poly.pdbx_seq_one_letter_code
_entity_poly.pdbx_strand_id
1 'polypeptide(L)'
;MGKGIDGLKLKKRSEKLAFMEVKIGSTSSYCRLEGFTTQAFNANASEYNRQYVDEDTERTDVKGYSESINYNFDQYIGHPALSEIVKITENELTGTDAVRNILTVDMTSNTSGGQYEATLSAFAIVPSSNGDSTDCMTYSGDFKSRGTKRAVQVTMDADFENATIVGGSTVASQSAKSTEKNVEVKK
;
A
#
# COMPACT_ATOMS: atom_id res chain seq x y z
N MET A 1 -11.42 -31.59 -17.67
CA MET A 1 -10.22 -30.87 -18.11
C MET A 1 -10.30 -29.47 -17.52
N GLY A 2 -9.35 -29.09 -16.64
CA GLY A 2 -9.28 -27.73 -16.11
C GLY A 2 -9.00 -26.75 -17.25
N LYS A 3 -9.73 -25.64 -17.28
CA LYS A 3 -9.39 -24.52 -18.17
C LYS A 3 -8.01 -24.01 -17.74
N GLY A 4 -7.01 -24.15 -18.61
CA GLY A 4 -5.70 -23.54 -18.42
C GLY A 4 -5.82 -22.00 -18.35
N ILE A 5 -4.69 -21.30 -18.30
CA ILE A 5 -4.63 -19.83 -18.31
C ILE A 5 -5.11 -19.22 -19.64
N ASP A 6 -5.30 -20.06 -20.68
CA ASP A 6 -5.83 -19.64 -21.96
C ASP A 6 -7.25 -19.08 -21.81
N GLY A 7 -7.45 -17.84 -22.21
CA GLY A 7 -8.71 -17.10 -22.05
C GLY A 7 -8.82 -16.27 -20.76
N LEU A 8 -7.82 -16.30 -19.87
CA LEU A 8 -7.74 -15.38 -18.73
C LEU A 8 -7.07 -14.07 -19.16
N LYS A 9 -7.62 -12.96 -18.65
CA LYS A 9 -7.02 -11.63 -18.88
C LYS A 9 -5.84 -11.41 -17.91
N LEU A 10 -4.67 -11.10 -18.46
CA LEU A 10 -3.53 -10.69 -17.66
C LEU A 10 -3.80 -9.31 -17.02
N LYS A 11 -3.65 -9.21 -15.70
CA LYS A 11 -3.79 -7.94 -14.98
C LYS A 11 -2.61 -7.02 -15.31
N LYS A 12 -2.90 -5.82 -15.81
CA LYS A 12 -1.89 -4.82 -16.12
C LYS A 12 -1.46 -4.07 -14.85
N ARG A 13 -0.21 -3.60 -14.80
CA ARG A 13 0.29 -2.77 -13.71
C ARG A 13 -0.51 -1.47 -13.57
N SER A 14 -0.94 -0.88 -14.68
CA SER A 14 -1.78 0.32 -14.73
C SER A 14 -3.19 0.13 -14.15
N GLU A 15 -3.62 -1.09 -13.89
CA GLU A 15 -4.90 -1.40 -13.22
C GLU A 15 -4.80 -1.35 -11.67
N LYS A 16 -3.61 -1.03 -11.14
CA LYS A 16 -3.40 -0.78 -9.71
C LYS A 16 -2.87 0.63 -9.51
N LEU A 17 -3.75 1.53 -9.07
CA LEU A 17 -3.44 2.94 -8.85
C LEU A 17 -3.10 3.21 -7.39
N ALA A 18 -2.26 4.22 -7.15
CA ALA A 18 -1.97 4.71 -5.83
C ALA A 18 -2.32 6.19 -5.74
N PHE A 19 -2.89 6.59 -4.61
CA PHE A 19 -3.25 7.97 -4.28
C PHE A 19 -2.65 8.31 -2.93
N MET A 20 -2.16 9.52 -2.79
CA MET A 20 -1.61 10.01 -1.53
C MET A 20 -2.51 11.09 -0.95
N GLU A 21 -2.67 11.06 0.35
CA GLU A 21 -3.34 12.13 1.09
C GLU A 21 -2.55 13.42 1.00
N VAL A 22 -3.20 14.45 0.49
CA VAL A 22 -2.67 15.81 0.42
C VAL A 22 -3.61 16.74 1.17
N LYS A 23 -3.05 17.58 2.02
CA LYS A 23 -3.81 18.61 2.74
C LYS A 23 -3.89 19.88 1.90
N ILE A 24 -5.08 20.20 1.40
CA ILE A 24 -5.37 21.43 0.67
C ILE A 24 -6.19 22.32 1.58
N GLY A 25 -5.54 23.26 2.26
CA GLY A 25 -6.17 24.07 3.31
C GLY A 25 -6.59 23.22 4.51
N SER A 26 -7.87 23.23 4.86
CA SER A 26 -8.46 22.42 5.96
C SER A 26 -9.01 21.07 5.50
N THR A 27 -8.96 20.76 4.21
CA THR A 27 -9.53 19.55 3.62
C THR A 27 -8.43 18.60 3.19
N SER A 28 -8.57 17.29 3.51
CA SER A 28 -7.71 16.25 2.97
C SER A 28 -8.33 15.68 1.69
N SER A 29 -7.52 15.57 0.65
CA SER A 29 -7.87 14.93 -0.62
C SER A 29 -6.87 13.84 -0.94
N TYR A 30 -7.30 12.78 -1.62
CA TYR A 30 -6.41 11.73 -2.10
C TYR A 30 -6.11 11.99 -3.57
N CYS A 31 -4.92 12.51 -3.84
CA CYS A 31 -4.45 12.81 -5.19
C CYS A 31 -3.63 11.65 -5.75
N ARG A 32 -3.83 11.33 -7.03
CA ARG A 32 -3.14 10.25 -7.71
C ARG A 32 -1.62 10.47 -7.72
N LEU A 33 -0.87 9.40 -7.52
CA LEU A 33 0.58 9.38 -7.68
C LEU A 33 0.92 9.12 -9.15
N GLU A 34 1.12 10.18 -9.90
CA GLU A 34 1.48 10.18 -11.33
C GLU A 34 2.93 10.59 -11.57
N GLY A 35 3.45 10.35 -12.77
CA GLY A 35 4.82 10.71 -13.13
C GLY A 35 5.90 9.83 -12.52
N PHE A 36 5.51 8.70 -11.91
CA PHE A 36 6.47 7.76 -11.32
C PHE A 36 7.06 6.85 -12.40
N THR A 37 8.38 6.86 -12.50
CA THR A 37 9.14 5.92 -13.32
C THR A 37 9.32 4.58 -12.60
N THR A 38 9.32 4.61 -11.26
CA THR A 38 9.35 3.42 -10.42
C THR A 38 8.34 3.55 -9.28
N GLN A 39 7.53 2.50 -9.08
CA GLN A 39 6.65 2.36 -7.94
C GLN A 39 6.50 0.85 -7.64
N ALA A 40 7.44 0.30 -6.88
CA ALA A 40 7.50 -1.11 -6.55
C ALA A 40 6.99 -1.38 -5.13
N PHE A 41 5.99 -2.27 -5.02
CA PHE A 41 5.41 -2.68 -3.74
C PHE A 41 6.14 -3.91 -3.20
N ASN A 42 6.77 -3.77 -2.03
CA ASN A 42 7.51 -4.82 -1.35
C ASN A 42 6.79 -5.20 -0.06
N ALA A 43 6.50 -6.47 0.11
CA ALA A 43 5.81 -6.98 1.29
C ALA A 43 6.72 -7.04 2.53
N ASN A 44 8.02 -7.32 2.34
CA ASN A 44 9.04 -7.46 3.38
C ASN A 44 8.53 -8.31 4.56
N ALA A 45 8.15 -9.55 4.26
CA ALA A 45 7.72 -10.50 5.27
C ALA A 45 8.87 -10.82 6.22
N SER A 46 8.60 -10.81 7.52
CA SER A 46 9.54 -11.31 8.51
C SER A 46 9.19 -12.75 8.89
N GLU A 47 10.17 -13.62 8.89
CA GLU A 47 10.02 -15.05 9.11
C GLU A 47 10.49 -15.43 10.49
N TYR A 48 9.92 -16.51 11.01
CA TYR A 48 10.37 -17.22 12.19
C TYR A 48 10.61 -18.67 11.83
N ASN A 49 11.86 -19.08 11.89
CA ASN A 49 12.29 -20.40 11.55
C ASN A 49 12.63 -21.17 12.83
N ARG A 50 12.12 -22.40 12.94
CA ARG A 50 12.39 -23.27 14.08
C ARG A 50 12.38 -24.73 13.67
N GLN A 51 13.42 -25.45 14.07
CA GLN A 51 13.47 -26.90 14.03
C GLN A 51 13.33 -27.46 15.46
N TYR A 52 12.40 -28.36 15.66
CA TYR A 52 12.24 -29.07 16.92
C TYR A 52 13.15 -30.28 16.96
N VAL A 53 13.54 -30.72 18.17
CA VAL A 53 14.51 -31.81 18.35
C VAL A 53 13.99 -33.20 17.92
N ASP A 54 12.70 -33.33 17.71
CA ASP A 54 11.97 -34.50 17.26
C ASP A 54 11.55 -34.44 15.79
N GLU A 55 11.98 -33.37 15.07
CA GLU A 55 11.67 -33.19 13.65
C GLU A 55 12.93 -33.06 12.81
N ASP A 56 12.92 -33.69 11.64
CA ASP A 56 14.04 -33.64 10.68
C ASP A 56 13.98 -32.38 9.78
N THR A 57 12.86 -31.66 9.79
CA THR A 57 12.63 -30.50 8.92
C THR A 57 12.35 -29.23 9.73
N GLU A 58 12.88 -28.12 9.24
CA GLU A 58 12.62 -26.79 9.79
C GLU A 58 11.21 -26.31 9.39
N ARG A 59 10.50 -25.70 10.34
CA ARG A 59 9.22 -25.00 10.12
C ARG A 59 9.45 -23.51 9.97
N THR A 60 8.86 -22.93 8.94
CA THR A 60 8.90 -21.48 8.67
C THR A 60 7.51 -20.88 8.87
N ASP A 61 7.41 -19.90 9.77
CA ASP A 61 6.19 -19.12 10.01
C ASP A 61 6.41 -17.64 9.66
N VAL A 62 5.41 -16.99 9.10
CA VAL A 62 5.45 -15.55 8.84
C VAL A 62 4.99 -14.80 10.08
N LYS A 63 5.90 -14.02 10.71
CA LYS A 63 5.62 -13.23 11.92
C LYS A 63 4.87 -11.93 11.62
N GLY A 64 5.11 -11.33 10.46
CA GLY A 64 4.52 -10.05 10.10
C GLY A 64 5.05 -9.49 8.80
N TYR A 65 4.57 -8.31 8.45
CA TYR A 65 4.93 -7.60 7.22
C TYR A 65 5.36 -6.19 7.55
N SER A 66 6.43 -5.72 6.92
CA SER A 66 6.93 -4.35 6.98
C SER A 66 6.95 -3.77 5.57
N GLU A 67 5.79 -3.43 5.04
CA GLU A 67 5.68 -3.00 3.64
C GLU A 67 6.46 -1.76 3.32
N SER A 68 7.00 -1.73 2.12
CA SER A 68 7.57 -0.53 1.53
C SER A 68 7.15 -0.39 0.07
N ILE A 69 7.16 0.86 -0.40
CA ILE A 69 6.96 1.18 -1.81
C ILE A 69 8.17 2.01 -2.23
N ASN A 70 9.06 1.42 -3.04
CA ASN A 70 10.14 2.19 -3.63
C ASN A 70 9.56 3.12 -4.69
N TYR A 71 10.04 4.35 -4.72
CA TYR A 71 9.59 5.32 -5.71
C TYR A 71 10.75 6.05 -6.39
N ASN A 72 10.52 6.39 -7.64
CA ASN A 72 11.28 7.36 -8.41
C ASN A 72 10.29 8.10 -9.31
N PHE A 73 10.34 9.42 -9.35
CA PHE A 73 9.46 10.23 -10.19
C PHE A 73 10.18 11.46 -10.74
N ASP A 74 9.68 11.94 -11.88
CA ASP A 74 10.06 13.21 -12.48
C ASP A 74 9.18 14.31 -11.89
N GLN A 75 9.77 15.42 -11.46
CA GLN A 75 9.03 16.50 -10.83
C GLN A 75 8.19 17.27 -11.84
N TYR A 76 6.86 17.19 -11.70
CA TYR A 76 5.91 18.04 -12.40
C TYR A 76 5.47 19.18 -11.48
N ILE A 77 5.71 20.44 -11.93
CA ILE A 77 5.35 21.63 -11.17
C ILE A 77 3.83 21.75 -11.08
N GLY A 78 3.32 21.97 -9.86
CA GLY A 78 1.88 22.13 -9.63
C GLY A 78 1.11 20.84 -9.35
N HIS A 79 1.74 19.67 -9.49
CA HIS A 79 1.09 18.41 -9.11
C HIS A 79 1.00 18.26 -7.58
N PRO A 80 -0.20 18.15 -6.96
CA PRO A 80 -0.35 18.28 -5.51
C PRO A 80 0.42 17.21 -4.73
N ALA A 81 0.32 15.93 -5.14
CA ALA A 81 0.97 14.82 -4.45
C ALA A 81 2.51 14.88 -4.57
N LEU A 82 3.04 15.18 -5.76
CA LEU A 82 4.48 15.32 -5.96
C LEU A 82 5.04 16.51 -5.18
N SER A 83 4.34 17.64 -5.18
CA SER A 83 4.72 18.84 -4.43
C SER A 83 4.81 18.58 -2.92
N GLU A 84 3.95 17.72 -2.39
CA GLU A 84 3.97 17.34 -0.97
C GLU A 84 5.20 16.46 -0.65
N ILE A 85 5.58 15.53 -1.54
CA ILE A 85 6.80 14.70 -1.37
C ILE A 85 8.04 15.60 -1.45
N VAL A 86 8.09 16.50 -2.43
CA VAL A 86 9.19 17.48 -2.58
C VAL A 86 9.32 18.34 -1.32
N LYS A 87 8.21 18.88 -0.81
CA LYS A 87 8.19 19.68 0.41
C LYS A 87 8.73 18.92 1.63
N ILE A 88 8.37 17.64 1.78
CA ILE A 88 8.88 16.80 2.86
C ILE A 88 10.39 16.61 2.71
N THR A 89 10.86 16.39 1.48
CA THR A 89 12.27 16.17 1.18
C THR A 89 13.12 17.43 1.38
N GLU A 90 12.70 18.55 0.79
CA GLU A 90 13.46 19.80 0.82
C GLU A 90 13.48 20.46 2.20
N ASN A 91 12.44 20.29 3.00
CA ASN A 91 12.38 20.84 4.35
C ASN A 91 12.83 19.82 5.43
N GLU A 92 13.35 18.68 5.03
CA GLU A 92 13.83 17.61 5.92
C GLU A 92 12.82 17.29 7.05
N LEU A 93 11.53 17.17 6.69
CA LEU A 93 10.48 16.94 7.67
C LEU A 93 10.64 15.55 8.31
N THR A 94 10.40 15.47 9.61
CA THR A 94 10.61 14.26 10.41
C THR A 94 9.35 13.87 11.20
N GLY A 95 9.36 12.68 11.78
CA GLY A 95 8.31 12.20 12.66
C GLY A 95 6.95 12.09 11.98
N THR A 96 5.92 12.69 12.54
CA THR A 96 4.55 12.69 12.01
C THR A 96 4.39 13.57 10.78
N ASP A 97 5.24 14.58 10.62
CA ASP A 97 5.17 15.52 9.51
C ASP A 97 5.64 14.90 8.19
N ALA A 98 6.44 13.83 8.26
CA ALA A 98 6.86 13.02 7.12
C ALA A 98 5.91 11.84 6.83
N VAL A 99 4.75 11.73 7.50
CA VAL A 99 3.81 10.63 7.32
C VAL A 99 2.61 11.07 6.50
N ARG A 100 2.26 10.24 5.50
CA ARG A 100 1.06 10.42 4.68
C ARG A 100 0.31 9.10 4.54
N ASN A 101 -1.00 9.19 4.42
CA ASN A 101 -1.83 8.06 4.08
C ASN A 101 -1.74 7.80 2.58
N ILE A 102 -1.50 6.56 2.21
CA ILE A 102 -1.51 6.10 0.82
C ILE A 102 -2.66 5.12 0.64
N LEU A 103 -3.42 5.37 -0.39
CA LEU A 103 -4.55 4.56 -0.83
C LEU A 103 -4.14 3.81 -2.08
N THR A 104 -4.22 2.50 -2.06
CA THR A 104 -3.95 1.65 -3.23
C THR A 104 -5.25 1.06 -3.73
N VAL A 105 -5.63 1.41 -4.95
CA VAL A 105 -6.92 1.04 -5.57
C VAL A 105 -6.73 -0.03 -6.62
N ASP A 106 -7.58 -1.05 -6.58
CA ASP A 106 -7.66 -2.09 -7.60
C ASP A 106 -8.75 -1.76 -8.63
N MET A 107 -8.35 -1.34 -9.81
CA MET A 107 -9.27 -0.98 -10.90
C MET A 107 -10.07 -2.17 -11.45
N THR A 108 -9.63 -3.40 -11.17
CA THR A 108 -10.34 -4.61 -11.61
C THR A 108 -11.45 -5.01 -10.65
N SER A 109 -11.55 -4.38 -9.47
CA SER A 109 -12.52 -4.67 -8.42
C SER A 109 -13.81 -3.83 -8.51
N ASN A 110 -14.10 -3.24 -9.68
CA ASN A 110 -15.28 -2.38 -9.85
C ASN A 110 -16.56 -3.11 -9.44
N THR A 111 -17.20 -2.61 -8.39
CA THR A 111 -18.51 -3.06 -7.94
C THR A 111 -19.63 -2.30 -8.64
N SER A 112 -20.84 -2.84 -8.64
CA SER A 112 -22.03 -2.16 -9.16
C SER A 112 -22.23 -0.83 -8.39
N GLY A 113 -22.00 0.31 -9.07
CA GLY A 113 -22.09 1.65 -8.48
C GLY A 113 -20.84 2.52 -8.60
N GLY A 114 -19.83 2.08 -9.36
CA GLY A 114 -18.61 2.86 -9.59
C GLY A 114 -17.70 2.94 -8.38
N GLN A 115 -17.84 2.00 -7.45
CA GLN A 115 -16.95 1.88 -6.29
C GLN A 115 -15.88 0.84 -6.57
N TYR A 116 -14.69 1.05 -5.99
CA TYR A 116 -13.55 0.18 -6.12
C TYR A 116 -13.04 -0.25 -4.75
N GLU A 117 -12.52 -1.47 -4.68
CA GLU A 117 -11.81 -1.93 -3.49
C GLU A 117 -10.44 -1.27 -3.41
N ALA A 118 -10.12 -0.79 -2.24
CA ALA A 118 -8.86 -0.12 -1.98
C ALA A 118 -8.28 -0.50 -0.62
N THR A 119 -7.00 -0.30 -0.48
CA THR A 119 -6.29 -0.50 0.77
C THR A 119 -5.70 0.82 1.22
N LEU A 120 -6.03 1.24 2.42
CA LEU A 120 -5.50 2.44 3.07
C LEU A 120 -4.44 2.05 4.09
N SER A 121 -3.28 2.69 4.01
CA SER A 121 -2.19 2.53 4.99
C SER A 121 -1.40 3.82 5.17
N ALA A 122 -0.92 4.05 6.38
CA ALA A 122 -0.02 5.16 6.66
C ALA A 122 1.42 4.79 6.32
N PHE A 123 2.13 5.68 5.64
CA PHE A 123 3.52 5.53 5.26
C PHE A 123 4.36 6.72 5.69
N ALA A 124 5.54 6.46 6.21
CA ALA A 124 6.58 7.46 6.34
C ALA A 124 7.28 7.61 4.99
N ILE A 125 7.43 8.84 4.54
CA ILE A 125 8.18 9.19 3.34
C ILE A 125 9.65 9.31 3.73
N VAL A 126 10.49 8.44 3.15
CA VAL A 126 11.94 8.36 3.42
C VAL A 126 12.67 8.70 2.12
N PRO A 127 13.05 9.97 1.92
CA PRO A 127 13.80 10.38 0.73
C PRO A 127 15.17 9.69 0.65
N SER A 128 15.65 9.44 -0.55
CA SER A 128 16.96 8.83 -0.81
C SER A 128 17.87 9.76 -1.60
N SER A 129 17.43 10.19 -2.78
CA SER A 129 18.19 11.14 -3.62
C SER A 129 17.28 12.04 -4.42
N ASN A 130 17.82 13.17 -4.86
CA ASN A 130 17.18 14.11 -5.76
C ASN A 130 18.20 14.64 -6.79
N GLY A 131 17.72 14.98 -8.00
CA GLY A 131 18.49 15.65 -9.03
C GLY A 131 19.58 14.82 -9.71
N ASP A 132 19.38 13.52 -9.86
CA ASP A 132 20.33 12.62 -10.54
C ASP A 132 20.13 12.52 -12.06
N SER A 133 19.30 13.38 -12.64
CA SER A 133 19.05 13.47 -14.09
C SER A 133 19.53 14.81 -14.64
N THR A 134 19.94 14.82 -15.90
CA THR A 134 20.35 16.03 -16.63
C THR A 134 19.17 16.74 -17.31
N ASP A 135 18.06 16.05 -17.52
CA ASP A 135 16.94 16.52 -18.33
C ASP A 135 15.80 17.10 -17.47
N CYS A 136 15.57 16.54 -16.29
CA CYS A 136 14.54 17.01 -15.36
C CYS A 136 14.96 16.76 -13.91
N MET A 137 14.28 17.42 -12.98
CA MET A 137 14.48 17.16 -11.57
C MET A 137 13.79 15.88 -11.17
N THR A 138 14.54 14.93 -10.64
CA THR A 138 14.04 13.61 -10.20
C THR A 138 14.13 13.49 -8.68
N TYR A 139 13.21 12.71 -8.10
CA TYR A 139 13.21 12.39 -6.67
C TYR A 139 13.03 10.88 -6.50
N SER A 140 13.82 10.31 -5.60
CA SER A 140 13.71 8.90 -5.26
C SER A 140 13.69 8.66 -3.76
N GLY A 141 13.14 7.52 -3.35
CA GLY A 141 13.07 7.11 -1.96
C GLY A 141 12.13 5.94 -1.74
N ASP A 142 11.71 5.81 -0.48
CA ASP A 142 10.82 4.77 -0.02
C ASP A 142 9.64 5.36 0.75
N PHE A 143 8.44 4.85 0.50
CA PHE A 143 7.35 4.93 1.46
C PHE A 143 7.42 3.70 2.35
N LYS A 144 7.69 3.87 3.65
CA LYS A 144 7.78 2.77 4.62
C LYS A 144 6.54 2.72 5.49
N SER A 145 5.91 1.55 5.56
CA SER A 145 4.66 1.35 6.32
C SER A 145 4.81 1.74 7.78
N ARG A 146 3.83 2.48 8.31
CA ARG A 146 3.75 2.92 9.71
C ARG A 146 2.43 2.52 10.35
N GLY A 147 1.90 1.38 10.02
CA GLY A 147 0.64 0.91 10.61
C GLY A 147 0.04 -0.27 9.88
N THR A 148 -1.12 -0.69 10.34
CA THR A 148 -1.87 -1.78 9.74
C THR A 148 -2.69 -1.30 8.55
N LYS A 149 -2.75 -2.12 7.51
CA LYS A 149 -3.64 -1.91 6.37
C LYS A 149 -5.10 -1.97 6.78
N ARG A 150 -5.91 -1.13 6.15
CA ARG A 150 -7.37 -1.17 6.25
C ARG A 150 -7.96 -1.29 4.85
N ALA A 151 -8.88 -2.24 4.66
CA ALA A 151 -9.68 -2.31 3.46
C ALA A 151 -10.74 -1.20 3.51
N VAL A 152 -10.88 -0.47 2.41
CA VAL A 152 -11.83 0.61 2.24
C VAL A 152 -12.46 0.52 0.86
N GLN A 153 -13.62 1.16 0.68
CA GLN A 153 -14.23 1.37 -0.62
C GLN A 153 -14.09 2.83 -1.02
N VAL A 154 -13.81 3.05 -2.28
CA VAL A 154 -13.56 4.39 -2.82
C VAL A 154 -14.34 4.63 -4.10
N THR A 155 -14.69 5.88 -4.33
CA THR A 155 -15.08 6.40 -5.64
C THR A 155 -13.98 7.28 -6.17
N MET A 156 -13.87 7.38 -7.48
CA MET A 156 -12.92 8.26 -8.16
C MET A 156 -13.66 9.26 -9.03
N ASP A 157 -13.03 10.40 -9.29
CA ASP A 157 -13.52 11.36 -10.29
C ASP A 157 -13.42 10.79 -11.73
N ALA A 158 -13.97 11.49 -12.69
CA ALA A 158 -14.04 11.04 -14.08
C ALA A 158 -12.67 10.82 -14.73
N ASP A 159 -11.66 11.55 -14.29
CA ASP A 159 -10.31 11.53 -14.85
C ASP A 159 -9.35 10.66 -14.01
N PHE A 160 -9.86 10.06 -12.93
CA PHE A 160 -9.07 9.23 -11.98
C PHE A 160 -7.90 9.99 -11.33
N GLU A 161 -8.02 11.30 -11.19
CA GLU A 161 -7.01 12.13 -10.53
C GLU A 161 -7.17 12.16 -9.02
N ASN A 162 -8.42 12.06 -8.53
CA ASN A 162 -8.72 12.08 -7.11
C ASN A 162 -9.60 10.90 -6.70
N ALA A 163 -9.38 10.42 -5.47
CA ALA A 163 -10.18 9.38 -4.85
C ALA A 163 -10.86 9.88 -3.57
N THR A 164 -12.07 9.39 -3.33
CA THR A 164 -12.84 9.67 -2.11
C THR A 164 -13.23 8.37 -1.44
N ILE A 165 -12.94 8.26 -0.15
CA ILE A 165 -13.35 7.10 0.65
C ILE A 165 -14.85 7.20 0.96
N VAL A 166 -15.62 6.20 0.55
CA VAL A 166 -17.08 6.15 0.74
C VAL A 166 -17.51 5.11 1.77
N GLY A 167 -16.66 4.14 2.09
CA GLY A 167 -16.90 3.12 3.10
C GLY A 167 -15.62 2.47 3.60
N GLY A 168 -15.61 2.02 4.85
CA GLY A 168 -14.53 1.25 5.44
C GLY A 168 -15.08 -0.08 5.96
N SER A 169 -14.52 -1.20 5.49
CA SER A 169 -14.65 -2.49 6.14
C SER A 169 -13.43 -2.68 7.04
N THR A 170 -13.65 -2.81 8.33
CA THR A 170 -12.62 -3.38 9.20
C THR A 170 -12.48 -4.85 8.80
N VAL A 171 -11.40 -5.19 8.12
CA VAL A 171 -11.00 -6.59 7.98
C VAL A 171 -10.73 -7.08 9.40
N ALA A 172 -11.67 -7.83 9.95
CA ALA A 172 -11.43 -8.56 11.19
C ALA A 172 -10.22 -9.45 10.93
N SER A 173 -9.14 -9.20 11.65
CA SER A 173 -8.03 -10.14 11.74
C SER A 173 -8.64 -11.50 12.07
N GLN A 174 -8.44 -12.49 11.22
CA GLN A 174 -8.76 -13.87 11.54
C GLN A 174 -7.81 -14.30 12.67
N SER A 175 -8.19 -14.00 13.90
CA SER A 175 -7.60 -14.68 15.05
C SER A 175 -8.06 -16.14 14.96
N ALA A 176 -7.08 -17.03 14.82
CA ALA A 176 -7.28 -18.46 14.89
C ALA A 176 -8.14 -18.80 16.09
N LYS A 177 -9.36 -19.29 15.86
CA LYS A 177 -10.20 -19.92 16.86
C LYS A 177 -9.49 -21.22 17.25
N SER A 178 -8.73 -21.21 18.35
CA SER A 178 -8.32 -22.42 19.03
C SER A 178 -9.59 -23.10 19.55
N THR A 179 -9.94 -24.20 18.92
CA THR A 179 -11.00 -25.08 19.42
C THR A 179 -10.45 -25.79 20.66
N GLU A 180 -10.73 -25.28 21.84
CA GLU A 180 -10.59 -26.05 23.08
C GLU A 180 -11.56 -27.22 23.03
N LYS A 181 -11.02 -28.40 22.80
CA LYS A 181 -11.75 -29.65 23.07
C LYS A 181 -11.81 -29.83 24.60
N ASN A 182 -12.96 -29.57 25.16
CA ASN A 182 -13.31 -30.03 26.51
C ASN A 182 -13.23 -31.57 26.54
N VAL A 183 -12.24 -32.06 27.26
CA VAL A 183 -12.18 -33.48 27.64
C VAL A 183 -12.99 -33.62 28.92
N GLU A 184 -14.20 -34.15 28.79
CA GLU A 184 -15.08 -34.52 29.90
C GLU A 184 -14.54 -35.82 30.53
N VAL A 185 -13.94 -35.70 31.71
CA VAL A 185 -13.54 -36.84 32.52
C VAL A 185 -14.77 -37.37 33.25
N LYS A 186 -15.32 -38.49 32.78
CA LYS A 186 -16.29 -39.29 33.57
C LYS A 186 -15.59 -40.03 34.68
N LYS A 187 -16.09 -39.83 35.88
CA LYS A 187 -15.83 -40.63 37.07
C LYS A 187 -16.45 -42.03 36.96
#